data_6a1a675833aa1003d70f99e705a7149a
#
_entry.id   6a1a675833aa1003d70f99e705a7149a
#
_cell.length_a   1.000
_cell.length_b   1.000
_cell.length_c   1.000
_cell.angle_alpha   90.00
_cell.angle_beta   90.00
_cell.angle_gamma   90.00
#
_symmetry.space_group_name_H-M   'P 1'
#
loop_
_entity.id
_entity.type
_entity.pdbx_description
1 polymer ?
#
loop_
_entity_poly.entity_id
_entity_poly.type
_entity_poly.pdbx_seq_one_letter_code
_entity_poly.pdbx_strand_id
1 'polypeptide(L)'
;MDKEVTRWYSHRLEQEMPLVRWGHYGTPVLLFPTAGGDAEEIERFHLIGALGELIDAGRIKVYSTDSVAGRVWFSGQHSPEFCALFQNRFDDFIYSEVTPAIRADCRADDIGIITAGASIGAFNAVATVCRHPDAYRMAIAMSGTFDLSKYLGGTMPADFYFSSPLHYLPDLEGDQLALLKTRSILLASGEGRWENIGESWNLANLLGAKGIPNRVDSWGPDWDHDWETWRVMLPKYLDEYA
;
A
#
# COMPACT_ATOMS: atom_id res chain seq x y z
N MET A 1 -15.07 17.73 -6.77
CA MET A 1 -14.02 17.05 -5.94
C MET A 1 -12.86 18.01 -5.72
N ASP A 2 -12.50 18.30 -4.47
CA ASP A 2 -11.37 19.15 -4.12
C ASP A 2 -10.05 18.38 -4.28
N LYS A 3 -9.05 19.00 -4.94
CA LYS A 3 -7.72 18.40 -5.19
C LYS A 3 -6.63 19.39 -4.80
N GLU A 4 -5.64 18.92 -4.07
CA GLU A 4 -4.47 19.71 -3.67
C GLU A 4 -3.19 18.92 -3.92
N VAL A 5 -2.13 19.61 -4.32
CA VAL A 5 -0.80 19.02 -4.53
C VAL A 5 0.20 19.78 -3.67
N THR A 6 0.78 19.09 -2.72
CA THR A 6 1.88 19.58 -1.89
C THR A 6 3.18 18.92 -2.36
N ARG A 7 4.29 19.65 -2.34
CA ARG A 7 5.62 19.13 -2.72
C ARG A 7 6.64 19.57 -1.69
N TRP A 8 7.59 18.68 -1.39
CA TRP A 8 8.76 18.99 -0.57
C TRP A 8 9.95 18.12 -0.96
N TYR A 9 11.14 18.58 -0.62
CA TYR A 9 12.35 17.78 -0.79
C TYR A 9 12.47 16.77 0.34
N SER A 10 12.44 15.47 0.01
CA SER A 10 12.68 14.39 0.96
C SER A 10 14.19 14.13 1.05
N HIS A 11 14.77 14.35 2.23
CA HIS A 11 16.16 13.99 2.49
C HIS A 11 16.38 12.48 2.55
N ARG A 12 15.34 11.68 2.80
CA ARG A 12 15.41 10.21 2.81
C ARG A 12 15.54 9.64 1.41
N LEU A 13 14.84 10.24 0.46
CA LEU A 13 14.80 9.82 -0.94
C LEU A 13 15.72 10.67 -1.84
N GLU A 14 16.31 11.77 -1.30
CA GLU A 14 17.20 12.70 -2.00
C GLU A 14 16.57 13.31 -3.26
N GLN A 15 15.25 13.57 -3.21
CA GLN A 15 14.50 14.15 -4.33
C GLN A 15 13.22 14.87 -3.87
N GLU A 16 12.66 15.69 -4.78
CA GLU A 16 11.34 16.28 -4.61
C GLU A 16 10.27 15.20 -4.65
N MET A 17 9.38 15.21 -3.65
CA MET A 17 8.26 14.26 -3.56
C MET A 17 6.93 14.99 -3.50
N PRO A 18 5.93 14.56 -4.29
CA PRO A 18 4.57 15.06 -4.20
C PRO A 18 3.77 14.28 -3.16
N LEU A 19 2.81 14.95 -2.55
CA LEU A 19 1.65 14.35 -1.92
C LEU A 19 0.41 14.99 -2.53
N VAL A 20 -0.41 14.19 -3.20
CA VAL A 20 -1.67 14.63 -3.80
C VAL A 20 -2.82 14.18 -2.93
N ARG A 21 -3.75 15.10 -2.65
CA ARG A 21 -4.96 14.87 -1.88
C ARG A 21 -6.19 15.07 -2.75
N TRP A 22 -7.18 14.18 -2.62
CA TRP A 22 -8.53 14.34 -3.16
C TRP A 22 -9.55 14.24 -2.02
N GLY A 23 -10.47 15.20 -1.98
CA GLY A 23 -11.48 15.30 -0.94
C GLY A 23 -11.10 16.27 0.18
N HIS A 24 -12.06 16.56 1.05
CA HIS A 24 -11.96 17.60 2.08
C HIS A 24 -12.13 17.08 3.50
N TYR A 25 -12.77 15.91 3.66
CA TYR A 25 -13.10 15.32 4.95
C TYR A 25 -13.21 13.79 4.85
N GLY A 26 -13.21 13.09 5.97
CA GLY A 26 -13.44 11.66 6.09
C GLY A 26 -12.21 10.86 6.51
N THR A 27 -12.34 9.54 6.48
CA THR A 27 -11.26 8.61 6.79
C THR A 27 -10.10 8.80 5.82
N PRO A 28 -8.86 9.04 6.29
CA PRO A 28 -7.71 9.14 5.41
C PRO A 28 -7.35 7.78 4.80
N VAL A 29 -7.19 7.76 3.47
CA VAL A 29 -6.78 6.60 2.69
C VAL A 29 -5.49 6.96 1.94
N LEU A 30 -4.38 6.33 2.30
CA LEU A 30 -3.11 6.42 1.55
C LEU A 30 -3.13 5.35 0.46
N LEU A 31 -3.26 5.77 -0.79
CA LEU A 31 -3.35 4.90 -1.95
C LEU A 31 -2.03 4.89 -2.72
N PHE A 32 -1.37 3.73 -2.71
CA PHE A 32 -0.10 3.52 -3.40
C PHE A 32 -0.32 3.22 -4.89
N PRO A 33 0.35 3.95 -5.80
CA PRO A 33 0.34 3.66 -7.24
C PRO A 33 0.97 2.31 -7.59
N THR A 34 0.82 1.88 -8.84
CA THR A 34 1.48 0.69 -9.38
C THR A 34 2.98 0.91 -9.64
N ALA A 35 3.68 -0.05 -10.26
CA ALA A 35 5.13 -0.09 -10.35
C ALA A 35 5.80 1.15 -10.97
N GLY A 36 5.19 1.78 -11.95
CA GLY A 36 5.74 2.97 -12.63
C GLY A 36 5.02 4.25 -12.29
N GLY A 37 4.00 4.16 -11.45
CA GLY A 37 3.05 5.24 -11.22
C GLY A 37 3.62 6.45 -10.48
N ASP A 38 3.20 7.63 -10.88
CA ASP A 38 3.30 8.83 -10.06
C ASP A 38 2.03 8.99 -9.20
N ALA A 39 2.03 9.97 -8.33
CA ALA A 39 0.92 10.24 -7.41
C ALA A 39 -0.45 10.44 -8.10
N GLU A 40 -0.47 10.85 -9.35
CA GLU A 40 -1.69 11.11 -10.12
C GLU A 40 -2.08 9.95 -11.06
N GLU A 41 -1.35 8.85 -11.08
CA GLU A 41 -1.69 7.65 -11.85
C GLU A 41 -3.11 7.18 -11.56
N ILE A 42 -3.49 7.13 -10.29
CA ILE A 42 -4.82 6.69 -9.84
C ILE A 42 -5.97 7.57 -10.35
N GLU A 43 -5.71 8.85 -10.64
CA GLU A 43 -6.67 9.74 -11.27
C GLU A 43 -6.73 9.53 -12.79
N ARG A 44 -5.56 9.43 -13.44
CA ARG A 44 -5.48 9.19 -14.90
C ARG A 44 -6.15 7.87 -15.32
N PHE A 45 -6.08 6.85 -14.47
CA PHE A 45 -6.75 5.57 -14.69
C PHE A 45 -8.16 5.50 -14.06
N HIS A 46 -8.77 6.66 -13.76
CA HIS A 46 -10.16 6.83 -13.32
C HIS A 46 -10.52 6.17 -11.99
N LEU A 47 -9.54 5.75 -11.18
CA LEU A 47 -9.84 5.16 -9.87
C LEU A 47 -10.39 6.22 -8.89
N ILE A 48 -9.84 7.45 -8.93
CA ILE A 48 -10.39 8.58 -8.17
C ILE A 48 -11.82 8.89 -8.60
N GLY A 49 -12.13 8.80 -9.90
CA GLY A 49 -13.51 8.94 -10.40
C GLY A 49 -14.45 7.88 -9.82
N ALA A 50 -14.00 6.63 -9.73
CA ALA A 50 -14.78 5.54 -9.14
C ALA A 50 -15.04 5.72 -7.62
N LEU A 51 -14.16 6.44 -6.92
CA LEU A 51 -14.29 6.80 -5.51
C LEU A 51 -15.09 8.10 -5.28
N GLY A 52 -15.55 8.76 -6.35
CA GLY A 52 -16.10 10.11 -6.33
C GLY A 52 -17.26 10.28 -5.33
N GLU A 53 -18.20 9.34 -5.27
CA GLU A 53 -19.33 9.41 -4.34
C GLU A 53 -18.88 9.38 -2.88
N LEU A 54 -17.91 8.54 -2.53
CA LEU A 54 -17.36 8.45 -1.16
C LEU A 54 -16.57 9.71 -0.79
N ILE A 55 -15.81 10.26 -1.74
CA ILE A 55 -15.03 11.48 -1.54
C ILE A 55 -15.95 12.71 -1.40
N ASP A 56 -16.93 12.87 -2.29
CA ASP A 56 -17.84 14.03 -2.28
C ASP A 56 -18.78 13.99 -1.06
N ALA A 57 -19.15 12.79 -0.61
CA ALA A 57 -19.90 12.59 0.63
C ALA A 57 -19.06 12.84 1.91
N GLY A 58 -17.74 13.08 1.78
CA GLY A 58 -16.84 13.27 2.92
C GLY A 58 -16.66 12.01 3.78
N ARG A 59 -16.83 10.82 3.21
CA ARG A 59 -16.57 9.55 3.90
C ARG A 59 -15.10 9.20 3.91
N ILE A 60 -14.41 9.51 2.81
CA ILE A 60 -12.98 9.28 2.65
C ILE A 60 -12.26 10.54 2.13
N LYS A 61 -10.99 10.63 2.47
CA LYS A 61 -10.05 11.62 1.98
C LYS A 61 -8.82 10.87 1.46
N VAL A 62 -8.60 10.90 0.15
CA VAL A 62 -7.60 10.07 -0.52
C VAL A 62 -6.29 10.84 -0.68
N TYR A 63 -5.18 10.18 -0.40
CA TYR A 63 -3.82 10.68 -0.57
C TYR A 63 -3.02 9.73 -1.42
N SER A 64 -2.11 10.25 -2.24
CA SER A 64 -1.17 9.44 -3.01
C SER A 64 0.15 10.17 -3.20
N THR A 65 1.23 9.40 -3.30
CA THR A 65 2.59 9.88 -3.60
C THR A 65 3.22 9.00 -4.68
N ASP A 66 4.33 9.45 -5.28
CA ASP A 66 5.01 8.71 -6.36
C ASP A 66 5.50 7.32 -5.91
N SER A 67 5.29 6.31 -6.75
CA SER A 67 5.80 4.93 -6.53
C SER A 67 7.28 4.82 -6.92
N VAL A 68 8.13 5.62 -6.26
CA VAL A 68 9.57 5.66 -6.59
C VAL A 68 10.28 4.33 -6.31
N ALA A 69 9.89 3.63 -5.24
CA ALA A 69 10.42 2.28 -4.95
C ALA A 69 9.99 1.28 -6.02
N GLY A 70 8.73 1.33 -6.47
CA GLY A 70 8.24 0.49 -7.57
C GLY A 70 9.02 0.73 -8.86
N ARG A 71 9.33 1.98 -9.20
CA ARG A 71 10.19 2.30 -10.36
C ARG A 71 11.58 1.70 -10.22
N VAL A 72 12.18 1.74 -9.06
CA VAL A 72 13.51 1.14 -8.80
C VAL A 72 13.47 -0.38 -9.01
N TRP A 73 12.49 -1.07 -8.41
CA TRP A 73 12.34 -2.52 -8.54
C TRP A 73 12.19 -2.99 -9.99
N PHE A 74 11.41 -2.28 -10.81
CA PHE A 74 11.06 -2.72 -12.16
C PHE A 74 11.85 -2.05 -13.28
N SER A 75 12.80 -1.16 -12.95
CA SER A 75 13.67 -0.53 -13.95
C SER A 75 14.66 -1.49 -14.61
N GLY A 76 15.04 -2.57 -13.91
CA GLY A 76 16.12 -3.46 -14.33
C GLY A 76 17.52 -2.84 -14.33
N GLN A 77 17.67 -1.63 -13.75
CA GLN A 77 18.93 -0.86 -13.80
C GLN A 77 19.70 -0.88 -12.48
N HIS A 78 19.15 -1.44 -11.43
CA HIS A 78 19.70 -1.39 -10.08
C HIS A 78 20.05 -2.78 -9.55
N SER A 79 21.07 -2.85 -8.66
CA SER A 79 21.38 -4.10 -7.98
C SER A 79 20.29 -4.47 -6.97
N PRO A 80 20.16 -5.76 -6.61
CA PRO A 80 19.23 -6.21 -5.56
C PRO A 80 19.41 -5.47 -4.24
N GLU A 81 20.65 -5.18 -3.84
CA GLU A 81 20.98 -4.46 -2.62
C GLU A 81 20.45 -3.03 -2.68
N PHE A 82 20.60 -2.35 -3.82
CA PHE A 82 20.07 -1.01 -4.00
C PHE A 82 18.53 -1.00 -3.98
N CYS A 83 17.88 -1.95 -4.65
CA CYS A 83 16.42 -2.07 -4.63
C CYS A 83 15.90 -2.26 -3.20
N ALA A 84 16.54 -3.14 -2.42
CA ALA A 84 16.18 -3.39 -1.03
C ALA A 84 16.40 -2.16 -0.13
N LEU A 85 17.55 -1.50 -0.23
CA LEU A 85 17.86 -0.28 0.49
C LEU A 85 16.85 0.84 0.16
N PHE A 86 16.55 1.01 -1.13
CA PHE A 86 15.62 2.06 -1.57
C PHE A 86 14.18 1.79 -1.11
N GLN A 87 13.76 0.52 -1.07
CA GLN A 87 12.47 0.14 -0.49
C GLN A 87 12.38 0.52 0.99
N ASN A 88 13.45 0.29 1.75
CA ASN A 88 13.53 0.67 3.16
C ASN A 88 13.47 2.19 3.34
N ARG A 89 14.18 2.97 2.51
CA ARG A 89 14.12 4.43 2.50
C ARG A 89 12.73 4.96 2.14
N PHE A 90 12.07 4.29 1.20
CA PHE A 90 10.70 4.63 0.82
C PHE A 90 9.71 4.40 1.96
N ASP A 91 9.81 3.28 2.66
CA ASP A 91 8.99 3.01 3.84
C ASP A 91 9.22 4.06 4.95
N ASP A 92 10.48 4.42 5.21
CA ASP A 92 10.82 5.47 6.18
C ASP A 92 10.28 6.85 5.75
N PHE A 93 10.31 7.18 4.46
CA PHE A 93 9.66 8.38 3.91
C PHE A 93 8.15 8.36 4.15
N ILE A 94 7.48 7.25 3.88
CA ILE A 94 6.04 7.11 4.10
C ILE A 94 5.69 7.32 5.57
N TYR A 95 6.39 6.66 6.48
CA TYR A 95 6.10 6.76 7.90
C TYR A 95 6.48 8.11 8.50
N SER A 96 7.68 8.62 8.18
CA SER A 96 8.24 9.78 8.85
C SER A 96 7.91 11.13 8.20
N GLU A 97 7.44 11.14 6.95
CA GLU A 97 7.12 12.37 6.23
C GLU A 97 5.66 12.40 5.74
N VAL A 98 5.19 11.36 5.05
CA VAL A 98 3.83 11.33 4.50
C VAL A 98 2.78 11.19 5.60
N THR A 99 2.99 10.30 6.56
CA THR A 99 2.04 10.08 7.67
C THR A 99 1.81 11.34 8.50
N PRO A 100 2.84 12.07 8.96
CA PRO A 100 2.63 13.34 9.64
C PRO A 100 1.93 14.39 8.78
N ALA A 101 2.23 14.45 7.47
CA ALA A 101 1.56 15.38 6.57
C ALA A 101 0.05 15.07 6.44
N ILE A 102 -0.32 13.80 6.33
CA ILE A 102 -1.73 13.36 6.32
C ILE A 102 -2.42 13.72 7.63
N ARG A 103 -1.80 13.44 8.77
CA ARG A 103 -2.36 13.74 10.10
C ARG A 103 -2.53 15.25 10.32
N ALA A 104 -1.56 16.05 9.90
CA ALA A 104 -1.64 17.51 9.96
C ALA A 104 -2.79 18.05 9.10
N ASP A 105 -2.97 17.55 7.88
CA ASP A 105 -4.07 17.93 6.99
C ASP A 105 -5.44 17.46 7.52
N CYS A 106 -5.48 16.32 8.20
CA CYS A 106 -6.69 15.84 8.91
C CYS A 106 -6.93 16.56 10.25
N ARG A 107 -5.97 17.32 10.77
CA ARG A 107 -5.99 17.97 12.09
C ARG A 107 -6.27 16.98 13.22
N ALA A 108 -5.66 15.80 13.14
CA ALA A 108 -5.86 14.71 14.09
C ALA A 108 -4.57 13.87 14.18
N ASP A 109 -3.83 14.01 15.26
CA ASP A 109 -2.50 13.41 15.43
C ASP A 109 -2.53 11.88 15.58
N ASP A 110 -3.67 11.33 15.99
CA ASP A 110 -3.86 9.90 16.27
C ASP A 110 -4.81 9.19 15.26
N ILE A 111 -5.23 9.90 14.21
CA ILE A 111 -6.14 9.29 13.22
C ILE A 111 -5.49 8.09 12.55
N GLY A 112 -6.19 6.96 12.59
CA GLY A 112 -5.76 5.73 11.92
C GLY A 112 -5.98 5.81 10.41
N ILE A 113 -4.90 5.63 9.65
CA ILE A 113 -4.93 5.71 8.19
C ILE A 113 -5.23 4.31 7.62
N ILE A 114 -6.07 4.23 6.58
CA ILE A 114 -6.19 3.04 5.73
C ILE A 114 -5.14 3.15 4.63
N THR A 115 -4.38 2.08 4.39
CA THR A 115 -3.54 1.97 3.21
C THR A 115 -4.24 1.15 2.14
N ALA A 116 -4.06 1.51 0.87
CA ALA A 116 -4.59 0.73 -0.24
C ALA A 116 -3.62 0.74 -1.42
N GLY A 117 -3.75 -0.23 -2.32
CA GLY A 117 -2.96 -0.27 -3.54
C GLY A 117 -3.20 -1.52 -4.36
N ALA A 118 -2.74 -1.52 -5.61
CA ALA A 118 -2.79 -2.66 -6.51
C ALA A 118 -1.39 -3.06 -6.96
N SER A 119 -1.19 -4.34 -7.30
CA SER A 119 0.11 -4.87 -7.76
C SER A 119 1.21 -4.63 -6.71
N ILE A 120 2.31 -3.92 -7.04
CA ILE A 120 3.34 -3.51 -6.07
C ILE A 120 2.79 -2.48 -5.06
N GLY A 121 1.79 -1.69 -5.43
CA GLY A 121 1.10 -0.81 -4.48
C GLY A 121 0.42 -1.59 -3.36
N ALA A 122 -0.07 -2.80 -3.63
CA ALA A 122 -0.60 -3.72 -2.62
C ALA A 122 0.49 -4.21 -1.66
N PHE A 123 1.70 -4.52 -2.17
CA PHE A 123 2.86 -4.81 -1.33
C PHE A 123 3.15 -3.65 -0.37
N ASN A 124 3.26 -2.42 -0.90
CA ASN A 124 3.53 -1.23 -0.08
C ASN A 124 2.43 -1.01 0.97
N ALA A 125 1.15 -1.18 0.60
CA ALA A 125 0.04 -1.03 1.53
C ALA A 125 0.12 -2.00 2.70
N VAL A 126 0.40 -3.28 2.45
CA VAL A 126 0.54 -4.29 3.50
C VAL A 126 1.81 -4.10 4.31
N ALA A 127 2.96 -3.87 3.65
CA ALA A 127 4.24 -3.66 4.32
C ALA A 127 4.17 -2.48 5.30
N THR A 128 3.54 -1.38 4.90
CA THR A 128 3.34 -0.18 5.73
C THR A 128 2.53 -0.48 6.99
N VAL A 129 1.39 -1.20 6.89
CA VAL A 129 0.59 -1.59 8.08
C VAL A 129 1.37 -2.55 8.97
N CYS A 130 2.05 -3.53 8.39
CA CYS A 130 2.79 -4.53 9.16
C CYS A 130 3.98 -3.93 9.91
N ARG A 131 4.65 -2.92 9.35
CA ARG A 131 5.79 -2.23 10.00
C ARG A 131 5.36 -1.17 10.99
N HIS A 132 4.26 -0.46 10.72
CA HIS A 132 3.83 0.73 11.47
C HIS A 132 2.37 0.61 11.93
N PRO A 133 2.02 -0.44 12.70
CA PRO A 133 0.64 -0.65 13.15
C PRO A 133 0.13 0.43 14.10
N ASP A 134 1.01 1.31 14.61
CA ASP A 134 0.67 2.49 15.41
C ASP A 134 0.03 3.62 14.60
N ALA A 135 0.34 3.71 13.30
CA ALA A 135 -0.16 4.75 12.42
C ALA A 135 -1.31 4.28 11.51
N TYR A 136 -1.32 3.00 11.16
CA TYR A 136 -2.22 2.44 10.16
C TYR A 136 -3.16 1.41 10.76
N ARG A 137 -4.44 1.50 10.41
CA ARG A 137 -5.46 0.60 10.99
C ARG A 137 -5.83 -0.58 10.09
N MET A 138 -5.63 -0.45 8.77
CA MET A 138 -6.04 -1.47 7.80
C MET A 138 -5.25 -1.33 6.49
N ALA A 139 -5.01 -2.46 5.82
CA ALA A 139 -4.57 -2.51 4.43
C ALA A 139 -5.65 -3.11 3.53
N ILE A 140 -5.90 -2.50 2.37
CA ILE A 140 -6.71 -3.03 1.26
C ILE A 140 -5.77 -3.25 0.08
N ALA A 141 -5.38 -4.51 -0.13
CA ALA A 141 -4.39 -4.90 -1.12
C ALA A 141 -5.08 -5.64 -2.27
N MET A 142 -5.01 -5.07 -3.48
CA MET A 142 -5.65 -5.62 -4.67
C MET A 142 -4.62 -6.23 -5.60
N SER A 143 -4.83 -7.46 -6.07
CA SER A 143 -3.96 -8.13 -7.06
C SER A 143 -2.48 -8.05 -6.70
N GLY A 144 -2.14 -8.34 -5.43
CA GLY A 144 -0.83 -8.00 -4.87
C GLY A 144 0.31 -8.88 -5.39
N THR A 145 1.46 -8.23 -5.61
CA THR A 145 2.75 -8.91 -5.79
C THR A 145 3.49 -8.83 -4.45
N PHE A 146 3.43 -9.87 -3.63
CA PHE A 146 3.97 -9.84 -2.26
C PHE A 146 5.37 -10.46 -2.15
N ASP A 147 5.72 -11.39 -3.03
CA ASP A 147 7.06 -11.97 -3.08
C ASP A 147 7.96 -11.25 -4.09
N LEU A 148 8.75 -10.30 -3.59
CA LEU A 148 9.76 -9.61 -4.38
C LEU A 148 11.12 -10.32 -4.38
N SER A 149 11.30 -11.43 -3.63
CA SER A 149 12.55 -12.18 -3.57
C SER A 149 12.99 -12.71 -4.94
N LYS A 150 12.02 -12.97 -5.81
CA LYS A 150 12.24 -13.38 -7.21
C LYS A 150 13.09 -12.38 -8.03
N TYR A 151 13.14 -11.12 -7.61
CA TYR A 151 13.94 -10.07 -8.26
C TYR A 151 15.34 -9.90 -7.64
N LEU A 152 15.67 -10.65 -6.59
CA LEU A 152 16.93 -10.52 -5.85
C LEU A 152 18.05 -11.41 -6.37
N GLY A 153 17.81 -12.21 -7.41
CA GLY A 153 18.84 -13.08 -8.01
C GLY A 153 19.46 -14.11 -7.04
N GLY A 154 18.70 -14.53 -6.02
CA GLY A 154 19.14 -15.49 -5.01
C GLY A 154 19.92 -14.90 -3.83
N THR A 155 20.06 -13.57 -3.76
CA THR A 155 20.59 -12.86 -2.58
C THR A 155 19.46 -12.47 -1.62
N MET A 156 19.79 -12.22 -0.34
CA MET A 156 18.83 -11.73 0.64
C MET A 156 19.48 -10.57 1.42
N PRO A 157 19.43 -9.35 0.88
CA PRO A 157 19.93 -8.18 1.60
C PRO A 157 19.17 -7.95 2.91
N ALA A 158 19.86 -7.49 3.96
CA ALA A 158 19.26 -7.22 5.26
C ALA A 158 18.11 -6.18 5.16
N ASP A 159 18.27 -5.16 4.33
CA ASP A 159 17.22 -4.17 4.07
C ASP A 159 15.95 -4.79 3.51
N PHE A 160 16.08 -5.83 2.66
CA PHE A 160 14.92 -6.53 2.13
C PHE A 160 14.19 -7.35 3.20
N TYR A 161 14.94 -8.03 4.08
CA TYR A 161 14.35 -8.78 5.18
C TYR A 161 13.37 -7.90 5.97
N PHE A 162 13.79 -6.71 6.37
CA PHE A 162 12.96 -5.79 7.15
C PHE A 162 11.84 -5.12 6.34
N SER A 163 11.94 -5.06 5.01
CA SER A 163 10.92 -4.46 4.15
C SER A 163 9.81 -5.44 3.76
N SER A 164 10.08 -6.75 3.78
CA SER A 164 9.16 -7.77 3.28
C SER A 164 8.41 -8.48 4.40
N PRO A 165 7.07 -8.31 4.51
CA PRO A 165 6.26 -9.03 5.49
C PRO A 165 6.45 -10.55 5.45
N LEU A 166 6.63 -11.14 4.27
CA LEU A 166 6.85 -12.58 4.13
C LEU A 166 8.13 -13.07 4.84
N HIS A 167 9.10 -12.18 5.07
CA HIS A 167 10.40 -12.55 5.62
C HIS A 167 10.52 -12.23 7.11
N TYR A 168 10.08 -11.05 7.58
CA TYR A 168 10.29 -10.71 8.99
C TYR A 168 9.11 -11.10 9.91
N LEU A 169 7.87 -11.20 9.40
CA LEU A 169 6.73 -11.57 10.23
C LEU A 169 6.87 -12.94 10.93
N PRO A 170 7.50 -13.98 10.33
CA PRO A 170 7.73 -15.23 11.03
C PRO A 170 8.42 -15.05 12.38
N ASP A 171 9.37 -14.12 12.47
CA ASP A 171 10.18 -13.84 13.65
C ASP A 171 9.62 -12.70 14.52
N LEU A 172 8.55 -12.02 14.08
CA LEU A 172 7.96 -10.91 14.83
C LEU A 172 7.28 -11.38 16.10
N GLU A 173 7.61 -10.75 17.22
CA GLU A 173 7.08 -11.03 18.56
C GLU A 173 6.83 -9.75 19.38
N GLY A 174 6.36 -9.91 20.61
CA GLY A 174 6.22 -8.82 21.58
C GLY A 174 5.13 -7.81 21.25
N ASP A 175 5.32 -6.57 21.69
CA ASP A 175 4.31 -5.51 21.65
C ASP A 175 3.93 -5.11 20.23
N GLN A 176 4.88 -5.14 19.31
CA GLN A 176 4.61 -4.82 17.90
C GLN A 176 3.66 -5.86 17.28
N LEU A 177 3.88 -7.16 17.53
CA LEU A 177 2.95 -8.19 17.09
C LEU A 177 1.59 -8.05 17.79
N ALA A 178 1.57 -7.75 19.08
CA ALA A 178 0.33 -7.55 19.83
C ALA A 178 -0.49 -6.39 19.23
N LEU A 179 0.16 -5.30 18.87
CA LEU A 179 -0.49 -4.17 18.21
C LEU A 179 -0.96 -4.52 16.80
N LEU A 180 -0.13 -5.22 16.02
CA LEU A 180 -0.50 -5.65 14.66
C LEU A 180 -1.72 -6.60 14.64
N LYS A 181 -1.91 -7.42 15.68
CA LYS A 181 -3.10 -8.26 15.85
C LYS A 181 -4.40 -7.47 16.04
N THR A 182 -4.34 -6.19 16.28
CA THR A 182 -5.51 -5.29 16.33
C THR A 182 -5.81 -4.63 14.98
N ARG A 183 -5.02 -4.91 13.96
CA ARG A 183 -5.16 -4.38 12.59
C ARG A 183 -5.78 -5.43 11.69
N SER A 184 -6.26 -5.01 10.51
CA SER A 184 -6.83 -5.95 9.55
C SER A 184 -6.19 -5.79 8.17
N ILE A 185 -6.06 -6.90 7.44
CA ILE A 185 -5.48 -6.93 6.11
C ILE A 185 -6.46 -7.64 5.16
N LEU A 186 -6.96 -6.91 4.18
CA LEU A 186 -7.79 -7.42 3.11
C LEU A 186 -6.94 -7.65 1.87
N LEU A 187 -6.97 -8.86 1.33
CA LEU A 187 -6.24 -9.31 0.16
C LEU A 187 -7.26 -9.69 -0.92
N ALA A 188 -7.56 -8.78 -1.83
CA ALA A 188 -8.49 -9.02 -2.93
C ALA A 188 -7.71 -9.36 -4.21
N SER A 189 -8.17 -10.34 -4.98
CA SER A 189 -7.54 -10.70 -6.24
C SER A 189 -8.56 -11.30 -7.20
N GLY A 190 -8.42 -10.99 -8.49
CA GLY A 190 -9.00 -11.79 -9.55
C GLY A 190 -8.27 -13.13 -9.72
N GLU A 191 -8.73 -13.92 -10.67
CA GLU A 191 -8.10 -15.14 -11.14
C GLU A 191 -7.98 -15.14 -12.69
N GLY A 192 -8.20 -13.97 -13.31
CA GLY A 192 -8.11 -13.74 -14.75
C GLY A 192 -6.67 -13.55 -15.22
N ARG A 193 -6.52 -12.85 -16.36
CA ARG A 193 -5.21 -12.67 -17.00
C ARG A 193 -4.25 -11.90 -16.07
N TRP A 194 -3.01 -12.42 -15.96
CA TRP A 194 -1.91 -11.86 -15.18
C TRP A 194 -2.14 -11.80 -13.67
N GLU A 195 -3.26 -12.35 -13.18
CA GLU A 195 -3.49 -12.51 -11.75
C GLU A 195 -2.74 -13.72 -11.18
N ASN A 196 -2.33 -13.60 -9.93
CA ASN A 196 -1.76 -14.69 -9.17
C ASN A 196 -2.28 -14.65 -7.71
N ILE A 197 -3.50 -15.15 -7.52
CA ILE A 197 -4.12 -15.21 -6.19
C ILE A 197 -3.31 -16.04 -5.19
N GLY A 198 -2.42 -16.91 -5.67
CA GLY A 198 -1.51 -17.69 -4.82
C GLY A 198 -0.60 -16.82 -3.96
N GLU A 199 -0.20 -15.64 -4.41
CA GLU A 199 0.57 -14.69 -3.60
C GLU A 199 -0.27 -14.18 -2.41
N SER A 200 -1.56 -13.89 -2.62
CA SER A 200 -2.48 -13.51 -1.55
C SER A 200 -2.68 -14.62 -0.52
N TRP A 201 -2.85 -15.86 -0.96
CA TRP A 201 -2.98 -17.00 -0.05
C TRP A 201 -1.70 -17.29 0.73
N ASN A 202 -0.53 -17.15 0.11
CA ASN A 202 0.74 -17.31 0.80
C ASN A 202 0.90 -16.32 1.94
N LEU A 203 0.63 -15.04 1.67
CA LEU A 203 0.69 -14.00 2.70
C LEU A 203 -0.40 -14.20 3.77
N ALA A 204 -1.64 -14.55 3.39
CA ALA A 204 -2.74 -14.79 4.32
C ALA A 204 -2.43 -15.93 5.29
N ASN A 205 -1.85 -17.03 4.83
CA ASN A 205 -1.44 -18.15 5.66
C ASN A 205 -0.41 -17.72 6.72
N LEU A 206 0.55 -16.89 6.32
CA LEU A 206 1.54 -16.36 7.26
C LEU A 206 0.89 -15.42 8.29
N LEU A 207 0.06 -14.48 7.85
CA LEU A 207 -0.68 -13.59 8.74
C LEU A 207 -1.53 -14.37 9.73
N GLY A 208 -2.26 -15.38 9.25
CA GLY A 208 -3.08 -16.27 10.07
C GLY A 208 -2.27 -17.05 11.10
N ALA A 209 -1.09 -17.59 10.71
CA ALA A 209 -0.19 -18.29 11.62
C ALA A 209 0.32 -17.39 12.77
N LYS A 210 0.45 -16.07 12.51
CA LYS A 210 0.81 -15.07 13.53
C LYS A 210 -0.41 -14.52 14.30
N GLY A 211 -1.63 -14.93 13.94
CA GLY A 211 -2.88 -14.45 14.54
C GLY A 211 -3.24 -13.01 14.16
N ILE A 212 -2.75 -12.55 13.02
CA ILE A 212 -3.07 -11.23 12.46
C ILE A 212 -4.37 -11.34 11.66
N PRO A 213 -5.40 -10.52 11.95
CA PRO A 213 -6.67 -10.56 11.24
C PRO A 213 -6.48 -10.28 9.74
N ASN A 214 -6.91 -11.22 8.92
CA ASN A 214 -6.83 -11.07 7.48
C ASN A 214 -7.98 -11.80 6.76
N ARG A 215 -8.24 -11.39 5.52
CA ARG A 215 -9.24 -12.00 4.65
C ARG A 215 -8.72 -12.02 3.22
N VAL A 216 -8.78 -13.16 2.55
CA VAL A 216 -8.64 -13.24 1.08
C VAL A 216 -10.03 -13.18 0.47
N ASP A 217 -10.23 -12.30 -0.51
CA ASP A 217 -11.46 -12.17 -1.29
C ASP A 217 -11.14 -12.46 -2.76
N SER A 218 -11.53 -13.67 -3.22
CA SER A 218 -11.38 -14.07 -4.63
C SER A 218 -12.55 -13.53 -5.45
N TRP A 219 -12.24 -12.85 -6.53
CA TRP A 219 -13.21 -12.30 -7.49
C TRP A 219 -13.47 -13.22 -8.68
N GLY A 220 -12.66 -14.29 -8.83
CA GLY A 220 -12.81 -15.30 -9.88
C GLY A 220 -12.17 -14.93 -11.21
N PRO A 221 -12.37 -15.81 -12.23
CA PRO A 221 -11.61 -15.79 -13.48
C PRO A 221 -11.98 -14.66 -14.44
N ASP A 222 -13.09 -13.99 -14.24
CA ASP A 222 -13.54 -12.90 -15.10
C ASP A 222 -12.86 -11.55 -14.75
N TRP A 223 -12.02 -11.52 -13.72
CA TRP A 223 -11.36 -10.31 -13.21
C TRP A 223 -9.86 -10.39 -13.45
N ASP A 224 -9.39 -9.55 -14.36
CA ASP A 224 -8.00 -9.47 -14.79
C ASP A 224 -7.17 -8.54 -13.85
N HIS A 225 -5.83 -8.64 -13.94
CA HIS A 225 -4.88 -7.74 -13.28
C HIS A 225 -4.86 -6.38 -13.99
N ASP A 226 -5.90 -5.59 -13.81
CA ASP A 226 -6.10 -4.34 -14.54
C ASP A 226 -6.92 -3.31 -13.74
N TRP A 227 -6.83 -2.06 -14.16
CA TRP A 227 -7.55 -0.93 -13.60
C TRP A 227 -9.08 -1.11 -13.63
N GLU A 228 -9.63 -1.80 -14.62
CA GLU A 228 -11.06 -2.12 -14.68
C GLU A 228 -11.51 -2.90 -13.44
N THR A 229 -10.73 -3.89 -13.05
CA THR A 229 -10.94 -4.69 -11.84
C THR A 229 -10.83 -3.83 -10.58
N TRP A 230 -9.77 -3.06 -10.47
CA TRP A 230 -9.49 -2.28 -9.25
C TRP A 230 -10.48 -1.12 -9.04
N ARG A 231 -11.02 -0.55 -10.12
CA ARG A 231 -12.09 0.45 -10.05
C ARG A 231 -13.41 -0.08 -9.48
N VAL A 232 -13.62 -1.40 -9.50
CA VAL A 232 -14.79 -2.03 -8.89
C VAL A 232 -14.46 -2.52 -7.47
N MET A 233 -13.28 -3.07 -7.27
CA MET A 233 -12.83 -3.59 -5.97
C MET A 233 -12.74 -2.51 -4.89
N LEU A 234 -11.99 -1.44 -5.14
CA LEU A 234 -11.67 -0.47 -4.10
C LEU A 234 -12.89 0.30 -3.55
N PRO A 235 -13.82 0.80 -4.39
CA PRO A 235 -15.03 1.44 -3.87
C PRO A 235 -15.85 0.53 -2.96
N LYS A 236 -16.03 -0.74 -3.33
CA LYS A 236 -16.75 -1.74 -2.52
C LYS A 236 -16.16 -1.84 -1.11
N TYR A 237 -14.84 -1.97 -1.02
CA TYR A 237 -14.20 -2.14 0.29
C TYR A 237 -14.13 -0.84 1.10
N LEU A 238 -13.92 0.30 0.47
CA LEU A 238 -13.94 1.57 1.18
C LEU A 238 -15.36 1.95 1.63
N ASP A 239 -16.40 1.53 0.92
CA ASP A 239 -17.78 1.67 1.38
C ASP A 239 -18.07 0.81 2.64
N GLU A 240 -17.43 -0.37 2.74
CA GLU A 240 -17.61 -1.28 3.88
C GLU A 240 -16.77 -0.83 5.11
N TYR A 241 -15.56 -0.30 4.92
CA TYR A 241 -14.59 -0.14 6.03
C TYR A 241 -14.20 1.31 6.37
N ALA A 242 -14.60 2.31 5.59
CA ALA A 242 -14.22 3.72 5.80
C ALA A 242 -15.21 4.56 6.63
#